data_36d006a5f0cf0a3ec9a5367cb84156c2
#
_entry.id   36d006a5f0cf0a3ec9a5367cb84156c2
#
_cell.length_a   1.000
_cell.length_b   1.000
_cell.length_c   1.000
_cell.angle_alpha   90.00
_cell.angle_beta   90.00
_cell.angle_gamma   90.00
#
_symmetry.space_group_name_H-M   'P 1'
#
loop_
_entity.id
_entity.type
_entity.pdbx_description
1 polymer ?
#
loop_
_entity_poly.entity_id
_entity_poly.type
_entity_poly.pdbx_seq_one_letter_code
_entity_poly.pdbx_strand_id
1 'polypeptide(L)'
;MIFEDGPWQAYRKVNELFADAVAKEATSGSLIWVHDYHLMLLPKMLREQLCGENKKCAIGFSLHTPFPAGDFWRALPVRKDLIEGMLASDLIGFHTDEYKQNFTGTCVGLLYVNPARGLCW
;
A
#
# COMPACT_ATOMS: atom_id res chain seq x y z
N MET A 1 -13.66 13.43 -14.01
CA MET A 1 -14.07 12.38 -13.07
C MET A 1 -14.65 13.02 -11.82
N ILE A 2 -15.84 12.62 -11.43
CA ILE A 2 -16.42 13.04 -10.16
C ILE A 2 -15.96 12.05 -9.10
N PHE A 3 -15.26 12.55 -8.10
CA PHE A 3 -14.80 11.73 -6.99
C PHE A 3 -15.87 11.70 -5.89
N GLU A 4 -16.29 10.50 -5.51
CA GLU A 4 -17.28 10.31 -4.45
C GLU A 4 -16.60 9.95 -3.15
N ASP A 5 -16.84 10.75 -2.11
CA ASP A 5 -16.21 10.59 -0.82
C ASP A 5 -16.74 9.36 -0.06
N GLY A 6 -18.02 9.01 -0.24
CA GLY A 6 -18.63 7.87 0.44
C GLY A 6 -17.92 6.53 0.17
N PRO A 7 -17.72 6.13 -1.09
CA PRO A 7 -16.97 4.91 -1.39
C PRO A 7 -15.54 4.94 -0.88
N TRP A 8 -14.87 6.09 -0.90
CA TRP A 8 -13.53 6.24 -0.34
C TRP A 8 -13.50 6.00 1.16
N GLN A 9 -14.46 6.56 1.90
CA GLN A 9 -14.55 6.33 3.34
C GLN A 9 -14.84 4.87 3.66
N ALA A 10 -15.67 4.20 2.85
CA ALA A 10 -15.91 2.77 2.98
C ALA A 10 -14.63 1.95 2.76
N TYR A 11 -13.87 2.30 1.72
CA TYR A 11 -12.57 1.67 1.44
C TYR A 11 -11.60 1.83 2.61
N ARG A 12 -11.48 3.03 3.13
CA ARG A 12 -10.65 3.31 4.32
C ARG A 12 -11.09 2.47 5.51
N LYS A 13 -12.40 2.40 5.75
CA LYS A 13 -12.95 1.66 6.89
C LYS A 13 -12.64 0.18 6.81
N VAL A 14 -12.73 -0.41 5.63
CA VAL A 14 -12.37 -1.82 5.44
C VAL A 14 -10.89 -2.03 5.78
N ASN A 15 -10.00 -1.17 5.30
CA ASN A 15 -8.58 -1.26 5.61
C ASN A 15 -8.31 -1.10 7.12
N GLU A 16 -9.02 -0.20 7.79
CA GLU A 16 -8.91 -0.03 9.24
C GLU A 16 -9.34 -1.29 10.00
N LEU A 17 -10.43 -1.91 9.58
CA LEU A 17 -10.91 -3.15 10.21
C LEU A 17 -9.90 -4.29 10.03
N PHE A 18 -9.30 -4.40 8.86
CA PHE A 18 -8.22 -5.37 8.63
C PHE A 18 -7.00 -5.06 9.50
N ALA A 19 -6.62 -3.79 9.60
CA ALA A 19 -5.48 -3.39 10.43
C ALA A 19 -5.70 -3.77 11.90
N ASP A 20 -6.89 -3.49 12.44
CA ASP A 20 -7.23 -3.83 13.81
C ASP A 20 -7.16 -5.34 14.04
N ALA A 21 -7.75 -6.13 13.14
CA ALA A 21 -7.78 -7.58 13.25
C ALA A 21 -6.37 -8.20 13.17
N VAL A 22 -5.57 -7.74 12.21
CA VAL A 22 -4.21 -8.27 12.00
C VAL A 22 -3.28 -7.85 13.12
N ALA A 23 -3.33 -6.59 13.57
CA ALA A 23 -2.50 -6.11 14.67
C ALA A 23 -2.77 -6.89 15.96
N LYS A 24 -4.01 -7.27 16.19
CA LYS A 24 -4.40 -8.06 17.35
C LYS A 24 -3.77 -9.46 17.34
N GLU A 25 -3.67 -10.08 16.18
CA GLU A 25 -3.11 -11.44 16.03
C GLU A 25 -1.59 -11.43 15.89
N ALA A 26 -1.00 -10.36 15.38
CA ALA A 26 0.43 -10.29 15.10
C ALA A 26 1.24 -10.22 16.40
N THR A 27 2.39 -10.90 16.38
CA THR A 27 3.42 -10.80 17.41
C THR A 27 4.72 -10.31 16.78
N SER A 28 5.67 -9.84 17.60
CA SER A 28 6.99 -9.45 17.08
C SER A 28 7.62 -10.62 16.34
N GLY A 29 8.12 -10.36 15.13
CA GLY A 29 8.67 -11.38 14.24
C GLY A 29 7.68 -11.97 13.27
N SER A 30 6.39 -11.63 13.36
CA SER A 30 5.40 -12.07 12.37
C SER A 30 5.72 -11.52 10.99
N LEU A 31 5.42 -12.31 9.96
CA LEU A 31 5.41 -11.87 8.56
C LEU A 31 3.96 -11.65 8.16
N ILE A 32 3.64 -10.44 7.76
CA ILE A 32 2.30 -10.08 7.31
C ILE A 32 2.33 -9.89 5.80
N TRP A 33 1.54 -10.67 5.11
CA TRP A 33 1.49 -10.64 3.64
C TRP A 33 0.15 -10.12 3.17
N VAL A 34 0.15 -8.87 2.70
CA VAL A 34 -1.04 -8.17 2.23
C VAL A 34 -1.22 -8.41 0.74
N HIS A 35 -2.45 -8.67 0.33
CA HIS A 35 -2.77 -9.01 -1.05
C HIS A 35 -3.74 -8.04 -1.68
N ASP A 36 -3.35 -7.54 -2.85
CA ASP A 36 -4.17 -6.92 -3.87
C ASP A 36 -4.72 -5.52 -3.55
N TYR A 37 -5.41 -4.96 -4.53
CA TYR A 37 -5.81 -3.55 -4.56
C TYR A 37 -6.88 -3.16 -3.52
N HIS A 38 -7.53 -4.14 -2.92
CA HIS A 38 -8.52 -3.89 -1.87
C HIS A 38 -7.89 -3.34 -0.58
N LEU A 39 -6.59 -3.58 -0.38
CA LEU A 39 -5.89 -3.33 0.87
C LEU A 39 -4.64 -2.46 0.70
N MET A 40 -4.69 -1.49 -0.21
CA MET A 40 -3.54 -0.63 -0.50
C MET A 40 -3.18 0.30 0.66
N LEU A 41 -4.15 0.64 1.52
CA LEU A 41 -3.90 1.46 2.71
C LEU A 41 -3.42 0.64 3.90
N LEU A 42 -3.60 -0.67 3.87
CA LEU A 42 -3.36 -1.53 5.02
C LEU A 42 -1.91 -1.53 5.50
N PRO A 43 -0.88 -1.59 4.65
CA PRO A 43 0.50 -1.61 5.13
C PRO A 43 0.85 -0.43 6.03
N LYS A 44 0.45 0.78 5.65
CA LYS A 44 0.70 1.98 6.46
C LYS A 44 -0.07 1.96 7.77
N MET A 45 -1.34 1.60 7.74
CA MET A 45 -2.18 1.49 8.93
C MET A 45 -1.63 0.45 9.90
N LEU A 46 -1.18 -0.70 9.38
CA LEU A 46 -0.53 -1.74 10.19
C LEU A 46 0.76 -1.23 10.82
N ARG A 47 1.61 -0.58 10.01
CA ARG A 47 2.88 -0.06 10.51
C ARG A 47 2.68 0.87 11.69
N GLU A 48 1.70 1.76 11.60
CA GLU A 48 1.38 2.70 12.67
C GLU A 48 0.90 1.99 13.93
N GLN A 49 -0.01 1.02 13.80
CA GLN A 49 -0.54 0.27 14.95
C GLN A 49 0.53 -0.61 15.60
N LEU A 50 1.30 -1.34 14.79
CA LEU A 50 2.35 -2.22 15.29
C LEU A 50 3.45 -1.44 16.01
N CYS A 51 3.80 -0.27 15.47
CA CYS A 51 4.76 0.62 16.11
C CYS A 51 4.25 1.09 17.48
N GLY A 52 2.97 1.48 17.56
CA GLY A 52 2.35 1.89 18.83
C GLY A 52 2.31 0.78 19.87
N GLU A 53 2.23 -0.48 19.45
CA GLU A 53 2.25 -1.65 20.32
C GLU A 53 3.65 -2.23 20.52
N ASN A 54 4.68 -1.58 20.00
CA ASN A 54 6.07 -2.01 20.04
C ASN A 54 6.30 -3.40 19.45
N LYS A 55 5.56 -3.73 18.39
CA LYS A 55 5.70 -4.98 17.64
C LYS A 55 6.49 -4.73 16.36
N LYS A 56 7.54 -5.52 16.12
CA LYS A 56 8.35 -5.44 14.91
C LYS A 56 7.99 -6.59 13.98
N CYS A 57 7.27 -6.28 12.91
CA CYS A 57 6.84 -7.25 11.91
C CYS A 57 7.32 -6.84 10.53
N ALA A 58 7.59 -7.84 9.67
CA ALA A 58 7.81 -7.61 8.26
C ALA A 58 6.47 -7.56 7.54
N ILE A 59 6.30 -6.60 6.63
CA ILE A 59 5.08 -6.44 5.85
C ILE A 59 5.44 -6.55 4.37
N GLY A 60 4.86 -7.55 3.70
CA GLY A 60 4.92 -7.71 2.26
C GLY A 60 3.59 -7.34 1.64
N PHE A 61 3.63 -6.79 0.43
CA PHE A 61 2.43 -6.48 -0.36
C PHE A 61 2.57 -7.06 -1.75
N SER A 62 1.57 -7.81 -2.20
CA SER A 62 1.54 -8.36 -3.57
C SER A 62 0.34 -7.83 -4.31
N LEU A 63 0.58 -7.18 -5.44
CA LEU A 63 -0.47 -6.70 -6.32
C LEU A 63 -0.69 -7.72 -7.44
N HIS A 64 -1.90 -8.26 -7.53
CA HIS A 64 -2.26 -9.30 -8.50
C HIS A 64 -2.94 -8.75 -9.76
N THR A 65 -3.25 -7.46 -9.77
CA THR A 65 -3.82 -6.75 -10.91
C THR A 65 -2.77 -5.84 -11.54
N PRO A 66 -2.96 -5.44 -12.82
CA PRO A 66 -2.05 -4.49 -13.45
C PRO A 66 -1.97 -3.18 -12.67
N PHE A 67 -0.76 -2.65 -12.54
CA PHE A 67 -0.58 -1.31 -11.99
C PHE A 67 -0.64 -0.31 -13.15
N PRO A 68 -1.60 0.64 -13.15
CA PRO A 68 -1.78 1.57 -14.26
C PRO A 68 -0.62 2.54 -14.43
N ALA A 69 -0.45 3.06 -15.64
CA ALA A 69 0.51 4.10 -15.92
C ALA A 69 0.13 5.44 -15.27
N GLY A 70 1.10 6.36 -15.21
CA GLY A 70 0.99 7.61 -14.45
C GLY A 70 -0.20 8.49 -14.76
N ASP A 71 -0.73 8.44 -16.00
CA ASP A 71 -1.88 9.27 -16.38
C ASP A 71 -3.15 8.95 -15.59
N PHE A 72 -3.36 7.66 -15.29
CA PHE A 72 -4.45 7.23 -14.42
C PHE A 72 -4.33 7.86 -13.03
N TRP A 73 -3.12 7.81 -12.45
CA TRP A 73 -2.89 8.28 -11.10
C TRP A 73 -3.02 9.78 -10.97
N ARG A 74 -2.64 10.54 -12.01
CA ARG A 74 -2.80 12.01 -11.99
C ARG A 74 -4.25 12.44 -11.85
N ALA A 75 -5.18 11.65 -12.37
CA ALA A 75 -6.61 11.94 -12.30
C ALA A 75 -7.26 11.53 -10.98
N LEU A 76 -6.56 10.78 -10.12
CA LEU A 76 -7.13 10.24 -8.88
C LEU A 76 -6.79 11.11 -7.68
N PRO A 77 -7.77 11.78 -7.04
CA PRO A 77 -7.50 12.68 -5.90
C PRO A 77 -6.81 12.01 -4.71
N VAL A 78 -7.08 10.71 -4.48
CA VAL A 78 -6.53 9.96 -3.35
C VAL A 78 -5.24 9.22 -3.67
N ARG A 79 -4.60 9.52 -4.80
CA ARG A 79 -3.40 8.84 -5.27
C ARG A 79 -2.26 8.81 -4.25
N LYS A 80 -2.05 9.93 -3.57
CA LYS A 80 -1.00 10.04 -2.57
C LYS A 80 -1.23 9.05 -1.41
N ASP A 81 -2.45 9.01 -0.89
CA ASP A 81 -2.78 8.11 0.22
C ASP A 81 -2.59 6.64 -0.16
N LEU A 82 -3.01 6.25 -1.37
CA LEU A 82 -2.88 4.88 -1.85
C LEU A 82 -1.41 4.48 -2.02
N ILE A 83 -0.61 5.32 -2.66
CA ILE A 83 0.79 5.04 -2.92
C ILE A 83 1.59 5.04 -1.62
N GLU A 84 1.38 5.99 -0.73
CA GLU A 84 2.02 6.01 0.58
C GLU A 84 1.63 4.81 1.41
N GLY A 85 0.38 4.36 1.29
CA GLY A 85 -0.08 3.14 1.95
C GLY A 85 0.73 1.92 1.55
N MET A 86 0.97 1.75 0.26
CA MET A 86 1.79 0.66 -0.27
C MET A 86 3.26 0.79 0.13
N LEU A 87 3.80 2.01 0.10
CA LEU A 87 5.22 2.26 0.39
C LEU A 87 5.62 1.97 1.84
N ALA A 88 4.67 1.81 2.74
CA ALA A 88 4.94 1.40 4.11
C ALA A 88 5.31 -0.09 4.22
N SER A 89 5.19 -0.85 3.13
CA SER A 89 5.61 -2.25 3.07
C SER A 89 7.13 -2.36 3.00
N ASP A 90 7.67 -3.44 3.56
CA ASP A 90 9.09 -3.78 3.41
C ASP A 90 9.41 -4.30 2.02
N LEU A 91 8.44 -4.94 1.38
CA LEU A 91 8.57 -5.55 0.06
C LEU A 91 7.26 -5.44 -0.70
N ILE A 92 7.32 -5.03 -1.96
CA ILE A 92 6.15 -4.97 -2.83
C ILE A 92 6.41 -5.81 -4.07
N GLY A 93 5.48 -6.73 -4.37
CA GLY A 93 5.56 -7.62 -5.52
C GLY A 93 4.55 -7.29 -6.60
N PHE A 94 4.99 -7.39 -7.85
CA PHE A 94 4.17 -7.21 -9.04
C PHE A 94 4.30 -8.43 -9.95
N HIS A 95 3.30 -8.66 -10.80
CA HIS A 95 3.31 -9.80 -11.72
C HIS A 95 4.25 -9.62 -12.90
N THR A 96 4.55 -8.37 -13.29
CA THR A 96 5.43 -8.09 -14.43
C THR A 96 6.36 -6.93 -14.13
N ASP A 97 7.48 -6.86 -14.85
CA ASP A 97 8.39 -5.71 -14.78
C ASP A 97 7.72 -4.42 -15.22
N GLU A 98 6.81 -4.48 -16.18
CA GLU A 98 6.06 -3.32 -16.65
C GLU A 98 5.24 -2.69 -15.51
N TYR A 99 4.54 -3.49 -14.72
CA TYR A 99 3.75 -2.99 -13.58
C TYR A 99 4.65 -2.39 -12.50
N LYS A 100 5.78 -3.03 -12.24
CA LYS A 100 6.79 -2.50 -11.32
C LYS A 100 7.31 -1.13 -11.80
N GLN A 101 7.61 -1.01 -13.09
CA GLN A 101 8.09 0.25 -13.67
C GLN A 101 7.01 1.33 -13.60
N ASN A 102 5.75 1.00 -13.85
CA ASN A 102 4.63 1.93 -13.70
C ASN A 102 4.50 2.43 -12.27
N PHE A 103 4.66 1.55 -11.28
CA PHE A 103 4.65 1.92 -9.87
C PHE A 103 5.81 2.85 -9.54
N THR A 104 7.02 2.47 -9.93
CA THR A 104 8.23 3.26 -9.66
C THR A 104 8.12 4.64 -10.29
N GLY A 105 7.67 4.73 -11.54
CA GLY A 105 7.46 6.00 -12.23
C GLY A 105 6.41 6.86 -11.55
N THR A 106 5.35 6.25 -11.06
CA THR A 106 4.30 6.96 -10.32
C THR A 106 4.83 7.54 -9.01
N CYS A 107 5.62 6.77 -8.27
CA CYS A 107 6.23 7.25 -7.02
C CYS A 107 7.15 8.45 -7.28
N VAL A 108 7.99 8.37 -8.30
CA VAL A 108 8.91 9.45 -8.66
C VAL A 108 8.12 10.70 -9.10
N GLY A 109 7.10 10.51 -9.93
CA GLY A 109 6.31 11.62 -10.48
C GLY A 109 5.38 12.31 -9.50
N LEU A 110 4.81 11.57 -8.55
CA LEU A 110 3.80 12.10 -7.63
C LEU A 110 4.35 12.45 -6.26
N LEU A 111 5.32 11.69 -5.75
CA LEU A 111 5.81 11.83 -4.38
C LEU A 111 7.28 12.25 -4.31
N TYR A 112 7.95 12.36 -5.46
CA TYR A 112 9.39 12.62 -5.53
C TYR A 112 10.23 11.59 -4.75
N VAL A 113 9.74 10.35 -4.67
CA VAL A 113 10.37 9.25 -3.95
C VAL A 113 10.79 8.18 -4.95
N ASN A 114 12.00 7.65 -4.81
CA ASN A 114 12.44 6.51 -5.63
C ASN A 114 12.35 5.23 -4.79
N PRO A 115 11.31 4.40 -4.99
CA PRO A 115 11.11 3.18 -4.21
C PRO A 115 12.14 2.08 -4.53
N ALA A 116 12.91 2.21 -5.62
CA ALA A 116 13.90 1.20 -5.99
C ALA A 116 14.96 0.97 -4.91
N ARG A 117 15.16 1.92 -4.00
CA ARG A 117 16.09 1.79 -2.88
C ARG A 117 15.58 0.90 -1.76
N GLY A 118 14.27 0.67 -1.68
CA GLY A 118 13.65 -0.11 -0.61
C GLY A 118 12.85 -1.30 -1.11
N LEU A 119 12.70 -1.48 -2.41
CA LEU A 119 11.89 -2.53 -3.01
C LEU A 119 12.77 -3.54 -3.74
N CYS A 120 12.54 -4.80 -3.47
CA CYS A 120 13.27 -5.91 -4.08
C CYS A 120 12.34 -6.66 -5.02
N TRP A 121 12.37 -6.39 -6.24
CA TRP A 121 11.66 -7.22 -7.25
C TRP A 121 12.18 -6.90 -8.63
#